data_51c2c94e8ba8b229eb41143a960529b4
#
_entry.id   51c2c94e8ba8b229eb41143a960529b4
#
_cell.length_a   1.000
_cell.length_b   1.000
_cell.length_c   1.000
_cell.angle_alpha   90.00
_cell.angle_beta   90.00
_cell.angle_gamma   90.00
#
_symmetry.space_group_name_H-M   'P 1'
#
loop_
_entity.id
_entity.type
_entity.pdbx_description
1 polymer ?
#
loop_
_entity_poly.entity_id
_entity_poly.type
_entity_poly.pdbx_seq_one_letter_code
_entity_poly.pdbx_strand_id
1 'polypeptide(L)'
;MDTLDQQLLALLRADARSSVATLAHRLGVSRGTVNNRITKLEDSGTIVGYTVRLRPDIEHNEISAWMSIAVEGNQTRKVISILLGEPGVATLHDTNGRWDLLAELRSENLGDLAAVLERIRLIKGIGNTETSIHLQSYK
;
A
#
# COMPACT_ATOMS: atom_id res chain seq x y z
N MET A 1 8.42 -21.20 -2.86
CA MET A 1 9.52 -20.20 -2.83
C MET A 1 10.58 -20.68 -1.87
N ASP A 2 11.78 -20.94 -2.38
CA ASP A 2 12.87 -21.46 -1.57
C ASP A 2 13.75 -20.34 -0.98
N THR A 3 14.82 -20.72 -0.25
CA THR A 3 15.72 -19.76 0.39
C THR A 3 16.42 -18.85 -0.63
N LEU A 4 16.79 -19.38 -1.78
CA LEU A 4 17.44 -18.60 -2.84
C LEU A 4 16.49 -17.52 -3.37
N ASP A 5 15.22 -17.87 -3.59
CA ASP A 5 14.20 -16.90 -4.02
C ASP A 5 14.01 -15.80 -2.98
N GLN A 6 13.97 -16.15 -1.70
CA GLN A 6 13.82 -15.18 -0.61
C GLN A 6 15.03 -14.22 -0.54
N GLN A 7 16.23 -14.75 -0.69
CA GLN A 7 17.45 -13.93 -0.72
C GLN A 7 17.48 -13.01 -1.94
N LEU A 8 17.08 -13.52 -3.11
CA LEU A 8 17.00 -12.75 -4.34
C LEU A 8 15.99 -11.61 -4.21
N LEU A 9 14.81 -11.88 -3.67
CA LEU A 9 13.78 -10.86 -3.43
C LEU A 9 14.28 -9.79 -2.45
N ALA A 10 15.01 -10.17 -1.41
CA ALA A 10 15.58 -9.22 -0.46
C ALA A 10 16.57 -8.26 -1.15
N LEU A 11 17.44 -8.78 -2.02
CA LEU A 11 18.36 -7.96 -2.79
C LEU A 11 17.63 -7.03 -3.77
N LEU A 12 16.60 -7.53 -4.46
CA LEU A 12 15.79 -6.72 -5.37
C LEU A 12 14.98 -5.65 -4.65
N ARG A 13 14.52 -5.92 -3.43
CA ARG A 13 13.86 -4.90 -2.60
C ARG A 13 14.80 -3.79 -2.19
N ALA A 14 16.07 -4.10 -1.95
CA ALA A 14 17.08 -3.09 -1.63
C ALA A 14 17.45 -2.26 -2.86
N ASP A 15 17.63 -2.91 -4.01
CA ASP A 15 17.94 -2.27 -5.28
C ASP A 15 17.41 -3.12 -6.45
N ALA A 16 16.25 -2.76 -6.96
CA ALA A 16 15.62 -3.47 -8.09
C ALA A 16 16.40 -3.32 -9.40
N ARG A 17 17.34 -2.38 -9.48
CA ARG A 17 18.19 -2.16 -10.67
C ARG A 17 19.55 -2.83 -10.56
N SER A 18 19.78 -3.66 -9.56
CA SER A 18 21.00 -4.46 -9.46
C SER A 18 21.18 -5.28 -10.72
N SER A 19 22.41 -5.32 -11.25
CA SER A 19 22.72 -6.15 -12.41
C SER A 19 22.60 -7.63 -12.04
N VAL A 20 22.29 -8.47 -13.03
CA VAL A 20 22.26 -9.92 -12.86
C VAL A 20 23.62 -10.44 -12.38
N ALA A 21 24.72 -9.85 -12.88
CA ALA A 21 26.06 -10.19 -12.44
C ALA A 21 26.27 -9.93 -10.94
N THR A 22 25.82 -8.77 -10.46
CA THR A 22 25.90 -8.41 -9.03
C THR A 22 25.09 -9.37 -8.16
N LEU A 23 23.85 -9.65 -8.58
CA LEU A 23 22.98 -10.58 -7.88
C LEU A 23 23.58 -11.99 -7.82
N ALA A 24 24.08 -12.48 -8.96
CA ALA A 24 24.73 -13.79 -9.03
C ALA A 24 25.95 -13.88 -8.10
N HIS A 25 26.77 -12.83 -8.10
CA HIS A 25 27.95 -12.78 -7.22
C HIS A 25 27.54 -12.82 -5.73
N ARG A 26 26.56 -11.99 -5.35
CA ARG A 26 26.11 -11.94 -3.95
C ARG A 26 25.44 -13.22 -3.48
N LEU A 27 24.73 -13.90 -4.37
CA LEU A 27 24.04 -15.15 -4.05
C LEU A 27 24.91 -16.38 -4.22
N GLY A 28 26.09 -16.24 -4.82
CA GLY A 28 26.99 -17.37 -5.07
C GLY A 28 26.46 -18.36 -6.10
N VAL A 29 25.73 -17.89 -7.10
CA VAL A 29 25.12 -18.68 -8.17
C VAL A 29 25.47 -18.10 -9.54
N SER A 30 25.16 -18.84 -10.60
CA SER A 30 25.36 -18.36 -11.97
C SER A 30 24.36 -17.28 -12.36
N ARG A 31 24.70 -16.45 -13.36
CA ARG A 31 23.82 -15.46 -13.95
C ARG A 31 22.56 -16.13 -14.53
N GLY A 32 22.72 -17.28 -15.16
CA GLY A 32 21.58 -18.05 -15.71
C GLY A 32 20.60 -18.46 -14.61
N THR A 33 21.11 -18.86 -13.44
CA THR A 33 20.26 -19.19 -12.30
C THR A 33 19.47 -17.98 -11.84
N VAL A 34 20.09 -16.79 -11.73
CA VAL A 34 19.41 -15.56 -11.34
C VAL A 34 18.31 -15.21 -12.37
N ASN A 35 18.64 -15.20 -13.65
CA ASN A 35 17.69 -14.91 -14.72
C ASN A 35 16.49 -15.86 -14.67
N ASN A 36 16.75 -17.16 -14.54
CA ASN A 36 15.68 -18.16 -14.48
C ASN A 36 14.76 -17.95 -13.27
N ARG A 37 15.33 -17.63 -12.13
CA ARG A 37 14.57 -17.38 -10.91
C ARG A 37 13.72 -16.12 -11.02
N ILE A 38 14.27 -15.01 -11.54
CA ILE A 38 13.52 -13.78 -11.75
C ILE A 38 12.35 -14.03 -12.70
N THR A 39 12.61 -14.67 -13.85
CA THR A 39 11.57 -15.00 -14.81
C THR A 39 10.45 -15.84 -14.18
N LYS A 40 10.84 -16.86 -13.41
CA LYS A 40 9.87 -17.73 -12.73
C LYS A 40 9.03 -16.96 -11.71
N LEU A 41 9.65 -16.05 -10.94
CA LEU A 41 8.95 -15.22 -9.96
C LEU A 41 7.98 -14.22 -10.63
N GLU A 42 8.36 -13.70 -11.79
CA GLU A 42 7.50 -12.82 -12.58
C GLU A 42 6.35 -13.60 -13.22
N ASP A 43 6.64 -14.73 -13.87
CA ASP A 43 5.64 -15.54 -14.57
C ASP A 43 4.60 -16.12 -13.60
N SER A 44 5.03 -16.48 -12.39
CA SER A 44 4.12 -17.00 -11.36
C SER A 44 3.27 -15.93 -10.69
N GLY A 45 3.53 -14.64 -10.97
CA GLY A 45 2.86 -13.53 -10.31
C GLY A 45 3.35 -13.26 -8.88
N THR A 46 4.42 -13.91 -8.44
CA THR A 46 5.04 -13.61 -7.14
C THR A 46 5.63 -12.20 -7.15
N ILE A 47 6.30 -11.82 -8.24
CA ILE A 47 6.63 -10.44 -8.52
C ILE A 47 5.54 -9.91 -9.44
N VAL A 48 4.77 -8.94 -8.95
CA VAL A 48 3.69 -8.31 -9.73
C VAL A 48 4.16 -7.05 -10.46
N GLY A 49 5.31 -6.52 -10.11
CA GLY A 49 5.86 -5.33 -10.73
C GLY A 49 7.02 -4.76 -9.94
N TYR A 50 7.54 -3.65 -10.43
CA TYR A 50 8.64 -2.90 -9.80
C TYR A 50 8.20 -1.45 -9.60
N THR A 51 8.70 -0.82 -8.56
CA THR A 51 8.37 0.56 -8.25
C THR A 51 9.60 1.33 -7.81
N VAL A 52 9.47 2.64 -7.74
CA VAL A 52 10.51 3.53 -7.23
C VAL A 52 10.13 4.03 -5.85
N ARG A 53 11.14 4.17 -4.99
CA ARG A 53 10.99 4.85 -3.69
C ARG A 53 11.62 6.23 -3.83
N LEU A 54 10.84 7.26 -3.47
CA LEU A 54 11.32 8.64 -3.51
C LEU A 54 11.75 9.08 -2.11
N ARG A 55 12.56 10.13 -2.07
CA ARG A 55 12.91 10.72 -0.78
C ARG A 55 11.65 11.27 -0.10
N PRO A 56 11.55 11.13 1.22
CA PRO A 56 10.38 11.61 1.95
C PRO A 56 10.05 13.09 1.73
N ASP A 57 11.05 13.94 1.52
CA ASP A 57 10.86 15.36 1.24
C ASP A 57 10.18 15.64 -0.11
N ILE A 58 10.21 14.68 -1.03
CA ILE A 58 9.53 14.77 -2.32
C ILE A 58 8.12 14.18 -2.25
N GLU A 59 7.95 13.09 -1.52
CA GLU A 59 6.65 12.44 -1.32
C GLU A 59 5.73 13.20 -0.34
N HIS A 60 6.31 14.01 0.56
CA HIS A 60 5.60 14.64 1.68
C HIS A 60 4.86 15.94 1.33
N ASN A 61 4.60 16.22 0.07
CA ASN A 61 3.66 17.30 -0.27
C ASN A 61 2.20 16.88 -0.14
N GLU A 62 1.95 15.67 0.37
CA GLU A 62 0.61 15.16 0.60
C GLU A 62 0.30 15.12 2.09
N ILE A 63 -0.97 15.39 2.41
CA ILE A 63 -1.50 15.18 3.75
C ILE A 63 -2.04 13.77 3.84
N SER A 64 -1.60 13.02 4.84
CA SER A 64 -2.07 11.68 5.12
C SER A 64 -2.88 11.65 6.41
N ALA A 65 -3.89 10.80 6.46
CA ALA A 65 -4.74 10.63 7.62
C ALA A 65 -5.19 9.17 7.74
N TRP A 66 -5.44 8.73 8.97
CA TRP A 66 -6.17 7.50 9.23
C TRP A 66 -7.62 7.83 9.54
N MET A 67 -8.54 7.13 8.89
CA MET A 67 -9.97 7.25 9.16
C MET A 67 -10.52 5.91 9.63
N SER A 68 -11.02 5.89 10.85
CA SER A 68 -11.73 4.75 11.43
C SER A 68 -13.21 4.89 11.13
N ILE A 69 -13.84 3.80 10.69
CA ILE A 69 -15.21 3.83 10.18
C ILE A 69 -16.01 2.72 10.84
N ALA A 70 -17.14 3.08 11.43
CA ALA A 70 -18.16 2.14 11.88
C ALA A 70 -19.25 2.02 10.82
N VAL A 71 -19.59 0.80 10.44
CA VAL A 71 -20.63 0.52 9.45
C VAL A 71 -21.87 -0.01 10.13
N GLU A 72 -23.02 0.55 9.77
CA GLU A 72 -24.31 0.16 10.33
C GLU A 72 -24.92 -1.03 9.60
N GLY A 73 -25.50 -1.96 10.36
CA GLY A 73 -26.22 -3.10 9.83
C GLY A 73 -25.36 -4.01 8.95
N ASN A 74 -25.90 -4.43 7.83
CA ASN A 74 -25.26 -5.32 6.87
C ASN A 74 -24.78 -4.60 5.60
N GLN A 75 -24.41 -3.32 5.72
CA GLN A 75 -23.98 -2.48 4.61
C GLN A 75 -22.49 -2.57 4.29
N THR A 76 -21.75 -3.40 5.01
CA THR A 76 -20.27 -3.41 4.94
C THR A 76 -19.73 -3.62 3.51
N ARG A 77 -20.26 -4.58 2.78
CA ARG A 77 -19.80 -4.86 1.40
C ARG A 77 -20.06 -3.67 0.48
N LYS A 78 -21.22 -3.03 0.60
CA LYS A 78 -21.57 -1.89 -0.21
C LYS A 78 -20.69 -0.69 0.11
N VAL A 79 -20.46 -0.42 1.39
CA VAL A 79 -19.57 0.64 1.85
C VAL A 79 -18.14 0.42 1.34
N ILE A 80 -17.60 -0.80 1.46
CA ILE A 80 -16.28 -1.14 0.93
C ILE A 80 -16.20 -0.85 -0.57
N SER A 81 -17.20 -1.29 -1.34
CA SER A 81 -17.22 -1.08 -2.78
C SER A 81 -17.17 0.41 -3.14
N ILE A 82 -17.92 1.25 -2.43
CA ILE A 82 -17.92 2.71 -2.66
C ILE A 82 -16.56 3.31 -2.25
N LEU A 83 -16.01 2.91 -1.11
CA LEU A 83 -14.71 3.41 -0.64
C LEU A 83 -13.55 3.04 -1.57
N LEU A 84 -13.59 1.87 -2.17
CA LEU A 84 -12.58 1.46 -3.15
C LEU A 84 -12.57 2.35 -4.40
N GLY A 85 -13.69 2.97 -4.72
CA GLY A 85 -13.82 3.92 -5.82
C GLY A 85 -13.52 5.38 -5.43
N GLU A 86 -13.26 5.67 -4.15
CA GLU A 86 -12.94 7.03 -3.70
C GLU A 86 -11.46 7.33 -3.93
N PRO A 87 -11.12 8.32 -4.79
CA PRO A 87 -9.72 8.61 -5.11
C PRO A 87 -8.86 8.99 -3.90
N GLY A 88 -9.45 9.59 -2.87
CA GLY A 88 -8.74 9.98 -1.66
C GLY A 88 -8.38 8.81 -0.72
N VAL A 89 -8.92 7.62 -0.97
CA VAL A 89 -8.62 6.41 -0.18
C VAL A 89 -7.42 5.72 -0.80
N ALA A 90 -6.29 5.75 -0.10
CA ALA A 90 -5.05 5.11 -0.55
C ALA A 90 -5.03 3.61 -0.20
N THR A 91 -5.44 3.26 1.01
CA THR A 91 -5.58 1.88 1.46
C THR A 91 -6.86 1.71 2.27
N LEU A 92 -7.40 0.50 2.27
CA LEU A 92 -8.61 0.18 3.00
C LEU A 92 -8.49 -1.21 3.61
N HIS A 93 -8.78 -1.31 4.90
CA HIS A 93 -8.71 -2.56 5.66
C HIS A 93 -9.97 -2.75 6.48
N ASP A 94 -10.43 -3.99 6.60
CA ASP A 94 -11.36 -4.35 7.67
C ASP A 94 -10.56 -4.77 8.91
N THR A 95 -11.13 -4.59 10.08
CA THR A 95 -10.47 -4.92 11.33
C THR A 95 -11.40 -5.71 12.23
N ASN A 96 -10.82 -6.44 13.19
CA ASN A 96 -11.58 -7.14 14.22
C ASN A 96 -11.72 -6.31 15.50
N GLY A 97 -11.28 -5.06 15.49
CA GLY A 97 -11.32 -4.18 16.64
C GLY A 97 -12.65 -3.44 16.77
N ARG A 98 -12.59 -2.32 17.46
CA ARG A 98 -13.76 -1.46 17.72
C ARG A 98 -14.39 -0.92 16.45
N TRP A 99 -13.57 -0.64 15.43
CA TRP A 99 -13.99 -0.06 14.16
C TRP A 99 -14.06 -1.13 13.08
N ASP A 100 -15.08 -1.06 12.23
CA ASP A 100 -15.26 -2.04 11.16
C ASP A 100 -14.22 -1.90 10.06
N LEU A 101 -13.92 -0.66 9.67
CA LEU A 101 -12.99 -0.36 8.60
C LEU A 101 -11.96 0.68 9.05
N LEU A 102 -10.78 0.59 8.46
CA LEU A 102 -9.71 1.55 8.62
C LEU A 102 -9.21 1.95 7.24
N ALA A 103 -9.30 3.24 6.92
CA ALA A 103 -8.86 3.79 5.64
C ALA A 103 -7.67 4.71 5.84
N GLU A 104 -6.65 4.57 4.98
CA GLU A 104 -5.63 5.59 4.83
C GLU A 104 -6.06 6.56 3.75
N LEU A 105 -6.13 7.84 4.10
CA LEU A 105 -6.50 8.91 3.19
C LEU A 105 -5.25 9.72 2.82
N ARG A 106 -5.19 10.13 1.56
CA ARG A 106 -4.13 11.02 1.05
C ARG A 106 -4.75 12.12 0.21
N SER A 107 -4.29 13.34 0.41
CA SER A 107 -4.77 14.52 -0.31
C SER A 107 -3.64 15.55 -0.42
N GLU A 108 -3.71 16.39 -1.43
CA GLU A 108 -2.67 17.41 -1.68
C GLU A 108 -2.69 18.52 -0.63
N ASN A 109 -3.86 18.83 -0.06
CA ASN A 109 -4.04 19.90 0.90
C ASN A 109 -5.22 19.61 1.84
N LEU A 110 -5.37 20.41 2.89
CA LEU A 110 -6.45 20.25 3.87
C LEU A 110 -7.84 20.42 3.26
N GLY A 111 -8.00 21.32 2.29
CA GLY A 111 -9.29 21.53 1.62
C GLY A 111 -9.75 20.29 0.87
N ASP A 112 -8.84 19.64 0.14
CA ASP A 112 -9.12 18.39 -0.57
C ASP A 112 -9.42 17.26 0.41
N LEU A 113 -8.68 17.17 1.51
CA LEU A 113 -8.95 16.17 2.56
C LEU A 113 -10.34 16.37 3.17
N ALA A 114 -10.71 17.62 3.47
CA ALA A 114 -12.03 17.93 4.00
C ALA A 114 -13.12 17.48 3.04
N ALA A 115 -12.94 17.68 1.74
CA ALA A 115 -13.89 17.22 0.72
C ALA A 115 -14.01 15.69 0.69
N VAL A 116 -12.89 14.98 0.80
CA VAL A 116 -12.89 13.49 0.89
C VAL A 116 -13.66 13.03 2.12
N LEU A 117 -13.39 13.62 3.28
CA LEU A 117 -14.09 13.28 4.52
C LEU A 117 -15.60 13.49 4.39
N GLU A 118 -16.00 14.58 3.79
CA GLU A 118 -17.41 14.88 3.58
C GLU A 118 -18.09 13.87 2.67
N ARG A 119 -17.47 13.53 1.54
CA ARG A 119 -18.00 12.51 0.64
C ARG A 119 -18.14 11.15 1.32
N ILE A 120 -17.15 10.75 2.11
CA ILE A 120 -17.21 9.48 2.84
C ILE A 120 -18.33 9.49 3.87
N ARG A 121 -18.48 10.56 4.64
CA ARG A 121 -19.52 10.66 5.65
C ARG A 121 -20.94 10.62 5.08
N LEU A 122 -21.11 10.97 3.81
CA LEU A 122 -22.41 10.91 3.13
C LEU A 122 -22.75 9.51 2.61
N ILE A 123 -21.83 8.55 2.65
CA ILE A 123 -22.10 7.20 2.19
C ILE A 123 -23.12 6.55 3.13
N LYS A 124 -24.21 6.04 2.55
CA LYS A 124 -25.22 5.31 3.31
C LYS A 124 -24.63 4.05 3.93
N GLY A 125 -24.86 3.86 5.22
CA GLY A 125 -24.33 2.73 5.98
C GLY A 125 -23.15 3.10 6.87
N ILE A 126 -22.57 4.27 6.70
CA ILE A 126 -21.53 4.77 7.62
C ILE A 126 -22.22 5.43 8.80
N GLY A 127 -21.94 4.91 10.01
CA GLY A 127 -22.42 5.48 11.26
C GLY A 127 -21.45 6.52 11.81
N ASN A 128 -20.50 6.08 12.59
CA ASN A 128 -19.49 6.95 13.20
C ASN A 128 -18.16 6.86 12.45
N THR A 129 -17.44 7.97 12.42
CA THR A 129 -16.09 8.04 11.91
C THR A 129 -15.20 8.82 12.85
N GLU A 130 -13.92 8.49 12.84
CA GLU A 130 -12.88 9.23 13.54
C GLU A 130 -11.68 9.38 12.61
N THR A 131 -11.20 10.61 12.45
CA THR A 131 -10.09 10.89 11.53
C THR A 131 -8.93 11.50 12.31
N SER A 132 -7.75 10.94 12.11
CA SER A 132 -6.50 11.42 12.69
C SER A 132 -5.55 11.81 11.57
N ILE A 133 -5.23 13.09 11.46
CA ILE A 133 -4.27 13.60 10.49
C ILE A 133 -2.86 13.29 10.99
N HIS A 134 -2.01 12.76 10.11
CA HIS A 134 -0.60 12.55 10.44
C HIS A 134 0.10 13.90 10.51
N LEU A 135 0.62 14.24 11.67
CA LEU A 135 1.34 15.50 11.86
C LEU A 135 2.81 15.36 11.47
N GLN A 136 3.42 14.23 11.81
CA GLN A 136 4.83 13.96 11.54
C GLN A 136 5.07 12.45 11.49
N SER A 137 5.87 12.02 10.53
CA SER A 137 6.28 10.62 10.41
C SER A 137 7.75 10.49 10.83
N TYR A 138 8.06 9.47 11.63
CA TYR A 138 9.40 9.22 12.16
C TYR A 138 10.08 8.03 11.49
N LYS A 139 9.33 7.21 10.75
CA LYS A 139 9.88 6.02 10.11
C LYS A 139 9.02 5.59 8.92
#